data_799a173e59f4f4a8d23b7ca02abb9784
#
_entry.id   799a173e59f4f4a8d23b7ca02abb9784
#
_cell.length_a   1.000
_cell.length_b   1.000
_cell.length_c   1.000
_cell.angle_alpha   90.00
_cell.angle_beta   90.00
_cell.angle_gamma   90.00
#
_symmetry.space_group_name_H-M   'P 1'
#
loop_
_entity.id
_entity.type
_entity.pdbx_description
1 polymer ?
#
loop_
_entity_poly.entity_id
_entity_poly.type
_entity_poly.pdbx_seq_one_letter_code
_entity_poly.pdbx_strand_id
1 'polypeptide(L)'
;EALSYAACTADETDECLQMDEKCQVHDSLFWDRWHKLNYRSVRKTFEYMKTAPVTEVWIDQSLEKAWNTTWIPDSLRSFRPVFQQLYARMPAEWQETEKGKLIESYAFPAPTVEEGDDMADGLLYDAEGESHHLSELQGRYILLDFWSIYCGPCRMSEPEMEEIVHLYGDKLALVGISNDEKISWSKFLKEHKMPGYQWKEPKNGGRSLASRYKAGGIPHFVLISPEGKILKMWTGYRKGILKSKLKKFISEDTIQ
;
A
#
# COMPACT_ATOMS: atom_id res chain seq x y z
N GLU A 1 27.05 15.09 -1.55
CA GLU A 1 26.20 14.12 -2.28
C GLU A 1 24.71 14.39 -2.07
N ALA A 2 24.20 14.48 -0.84
CA ALA A 2 22.80 14.84 -0.59
C ALA A 2 22.39 16.17 -1.25
N LEU A 3 23.28 17.17 -1.25
CA LEU A 3 23.07 18.44 -1.95
C LEU A 3 22.96 18.27 -3.47
N SER A 4 23.64 17.27 -4.05
CA SER A 4 23.57 16.98 -5.50
C SER A 4 22.21 16.41 -5.89
N TYR A 5 21.61 15.56 -5.03
CA TYR A 5 20.25 15.05 -5.23
C TYR A 5 19.20 16.17 -5.08
N ALA A 6 19.33 17.02 -4.08
CA ALA A 6 18.46 18.18 -3.90
C ALA A 6 18.53 19.12 -5.12
N ALA A 7 19.73 19.39 -5.65
CA ALA A 7 19.91 20.26 -6.81
C ALA A 7 19.26 19.71 -8.08
N CYS A 8 19.24 18.38 -8.30
CA CYS A 8 18.65 17.82 -9.51
C CYS A 8 17.12 17.93 -9.58
N THR A 9 16.45 18.20 -8.46
CA THR A 9 15.00 18.32 -8.35
C THR A 9 14.54 19.67 -7.77
N ALA A 10 15.43 20.68 -7.73
CA ALA A 10 15.13 21.97 -7.10
C ALA A 10 13.88 22.64 -7.69
N ASP A 11 13.76 22.68 -9.04
CA ASP A 11 12.63 23.31 -9.72
C ASP A 11 11.27 22.64 -9.33
N GLU A 12 11.25 21.31 -9.25
CA GLU A 12 10.04 20.57 -8.87
C GLU A 12 9.70 20.79 -7.39
N THR A 13 10.70 20.91 -6.53
CA THR A 13 10.52 21.20 -5.10
C THR A 13 9.94 22.60 -4.91
N ASP A 14 10.49 23.61 -5.57
CA ASP A 14 9.99 24.98 -5.51
C ASP A 14 8.58 25.09 -6.07
N GLU A 15 8.27 24.40 -7.17
CA GLU A 15 6.93 24.36 -7.74
C GLU A 15 5.91 23.68 -6.78
N CYS A 16 6.31 22.62 -6.07
CA CYS A 16 5.50 21.98 -5.04
C CYS A 16 5.20 22.91 -3.86
N LEU A 17 6.20 23.61 -3.34
CA LEU A 17 6.03 24.57 -2.24
C LEU A 17 5.08 25.71 -2.62
N GLN A 18 5.17 26.21 -3.85
CA GLN A 18 4.25 27.23 -4.35
C GLN A 18 2.81 26.73 -4.52
N MET A 19 2.61 25.42 -4.73
CA MET A 19 1.29 24.81 -4.79
C MET A 19 0.60 24.78 -3.42
N ASP A 20 1.36 24.40 -2.36
CA ASP A 20 0.82 24.33 -0.99
C ASP A 20 0.33 25.70 -0.49
N GLU A 21 0.94 26.80 -0.93
CA GLU A 21 0.51 28.15 -0.59
C GLU A 21 -0.77 28.63 -1.31
N LYS A 22 -1.08 28.05 -2.47
CA LYS A 22 -2.12 28.57 -3.39
C LYS A 22 -3.29 27.63 -3.62
N CYS A 23 -3.20 26.36 -3.27
CA CYS A 23 -4.18 25.35 -3.61
C CYS A 23 -4.81 24.72 -2.37
N GLN A 24 -6.14 24.58 -2.38
CA GLN A 24 -6.83 23.76 -1.39
C GLN A 24 -6.66 22.28 -1.76
N VAL A 25 -6.24 21.45 -0.79
CA VAL A 25 -5.93 20.03 -0.92
C VAL A 25 -7.12 19.16 -1.44
N HIS A 26 -8.29 19.75 -1.61
CA HIS A 26 -9.51 19.06 -2.10
C HIS A 26 -9.77 19.22 -3.60
N ASP A 27 -8.90 19.92 -4.34
CA ASP A 27 -9.08 20.12 -5.77
C ASP A 27 -8.44 18.96 -6.58
N SER A 28 -9.19 18.38 -7.50
CA SER A 28 -8.70 17.36 -8.42
C SER A 28 -7.51 17.83 -9.26
N LEU A 29 -7.48 19.13 -9.60
CA LEU A 29 -6.37 19.77 -10.32
C LEU A 29 -5.09 19.83 -9.48
N PHE A 30 -5.19 19.95 -8.15
CA PHE A 30 -4.04 19.88 -7.25
C PHE A 30 -3.36 18.52 -7.35
N TRP A 31 -4.12 17.44 -7.24
CA TRP A 31 -3.57 16.08 -7.28
C TRP A 31 -2.97 15.74 -8.63
N ASP A 32 -3.59 16.15 -9.74
CA ASP A 32 -3.03 15.98 -11.09
C ASP A 32 -1.69 16.69 -11.25
N ARG A 33 -1.58 17.90 -10.72
CA ARG A 33 -0.35 18.70 -10.78
C ARG A 33 0.73 18.10 -9.87
N TRP A 34 0.37 17.72 -8.65
CA TRP A 34 1.24 17.06 -7.70
C TRP A 34 1.80 15.75 -8.26
N HIS A 35 0.97 14.90 -8.86
CA HIS A 35 1.42 13.67 -9.50
C HIS A 35 2.41 13.93 -10.64
N LYS A 36 2.16 14.93 -11.48
CA LYS A 36 3.09 15.31 -12.57
C LYS A 36 4.44 15.79 -12.04
N LEU A 37 4.43 16.61 -10.99
CA LEU A 37 5.65 17.12 -10.35
C LEU A 37 6.44 15.99 -9.70
N ASN A 38 5.77 15.14 -8.93
CA ASN A 38 6.40 13.99 -8.29
C ASN A 38 6.99 13.03 -9.34
N TYR A 39 6.27 12.75 -10.44
CA TYR A 39 6.79 11.94 -11.53
C TYR A 39 8.07 12.54 -12.15
N ARG A 40 8.08 13.85 -12.40
CA ARG A 40 9.27 14.54 -12.93
C ARG A 40 10.45 14.48 -11.96
N SER A 41 10.21 14.72 -10.67
CA SER A 41 11.22 14.64 -9.61
C SER A 41 11.83 13.25 -9.53
N VAL A 42 11.00 12.21 -9.45
CA VAL A 42 11.44 10.81 -9.43
C VAL A 42 12.28 10.49 -10.67
N ARG A 43 11.81 10.88 -11.86
CA ARG A 43 12.53 10.65 -13.12
C ARG A 43 13.90 11.32 -13.14
N LYS A 44 13.99 12.60 -12.75
CA LYS A 44 15.26 13.34 -12.69
C LYS A 44 16.24 12.68 -11.72
N THR A 45 15.77 12.31 -10.52
CA THR A 45 16.59 11.60 -9.54
C THR A 45 17.14 10.31 -10.11
N PHE A 46 16.30 9.49 -10.75
CA PHE A 46 16.75 8.23 -11.35
C PHE A 46 17.75 8.43 -12.50
N GLU A 47 17.57 9.45 -13.35
CA GLU A 47 18.56 9.75 -14.38
C GLU A 47 19.92 10.12 -13.76
N TYR A 48 19.94 10.94 -12.73
CA TYR A 48 21.17 11.26 -11.99
C TYR A 48 21.79 10.00 -11.36
N MET A 49 20.98 9.14 -10.76
CA MET A 49 21.42 7.91 -10.11
C MET A 49 22.07 6.90 -11.05
N LYS A 50 21.80 6.95 -12.36
CA LYS A 50 22.42 6.04 -13.34
C LYS A 50 23.95 6.21 -13.43
N THR A 51 24.48 7.38 -13.08
CA THR A 51 25.92 7.69 -13.16
C THR A 51 26.54 8.04 -11.81
N ALA A 52 25.74 8.41 -10.83
CA ALA A 52 26.22 8.75 -9.49
C ALA A 52 26.87 7.54 -8.78
N PRO A 53 27.87 7.74 -7.90
CA PRO A 53 28.46 6.67 -7.10
C PRO A 53 27.40 5.95 -6.25
N VAL A 54 27.52 4.63 -6.11
CA VAL A 54 26.65 3.84 -5.21
C VAL A 54 27.19 3.98 -3.80
N THR A 55 26.46 4.72 -2.97
CA THR A 55 26.77 5.02 -1.58
C THR A 55 25.52 4.77 -0.73
N GLU A 56 25.60 4.91 0.59
CA GLU A 56 24.43 4.81 1.46
C GLU A 56 23.36 5.86 1.09
N VAL A 57 23.78 7.10 0.78
CA VAL A 57 22.85 8.15 0.30
C VAL A 57 22.15 7.73 -0.99
N TRP A 58 22.89 7.11 -1.93
CA TRP A 58 22.31 6.58 -3.16
C TRP A 58 21.26 5.50 -2.87
N ILE A 59 21.54 4.58 -1.94
CA ILE A 59 20.59 3.53 -1.51
C ILE A 59 19.32 4.16 -0.91
N ASP A 60 19.48 5.11 0.00
CA ASP A 60 18.34 5.76 0.67
C ASP A 60 17.48 6.56 -0.32
N GLN A 61 18.10 7.27 -1.27
CA GLN A 61 17.38 7.96 -2.35
C GLN A 61 16.66 6.98 -3.28
N SER A 62 17.25 5.81 -3.57
CA SER A 62 16.57 4.76 -4.34
C SER A 62 15.28 4.32 -3.66
N LEU A 63 15.32 4.07 -2.36
CA LEU A 63 14.16 3.63 -1.57
C LEU A 63 13.11 4.72 -1.42
N GLU A 64 13.52 5.96 -1.15
CA GLU A 64 12.60 7.09 -1.05
C GLU A 64 11.83 7.29 -2.36
N LYS A 65 12.53 7.28 -3.50
CA LYS A 65 11.88 7.45 -4.80
C LYS A 65 11.05 6.23 -5.20
N ALA A 66 11.47 5.02 -4.82
CA ALA A 66 10.65 3.81 -4.99
C ALA A 66 9.33 3.91 -4.22
N TRP A 67 9.38 4.34 -2.96
CA TRP A 67 8.18 4.61 -2.16
C TRP A 67 7.28 5.65 -2.83
N ASN A 68 7.84 6.76 -3.29
CA ASN A 68 7.08 7.81 -3.97
C ASN A 68 6.39 7.32 -5.24
N THR A 69 6.96 6.33 -5.96
CA THR A 69 6.32 5.75 -7.15
C THR A 69 5.07 4.94 -6.82
N THR A 70 4.88 4.47 -5.59
CA THR A 70 3.68 3.72 -5.21
C THR A 70 2.41 4.58 -5.24
N TRP A 71 2.55 5.90 -5.11
CA TRP A 71 1.45 6.87 -5.08
C TRP A 71 1.12 7.48 -6.44
N ILE A 72 1.88 7.15 -7.49
CA ILE A 72 1.65 7.63 -8.85
C ILE A 72 0.96 6.51 -9.65
N PRO A 73 -0.23 6.73 -10.23
CA PRO A 73 -0.91 5.72 -11.04
C PRO A 73 0.00 5.14 -12.14
N ASP A 74 -0.02 3.80 -12.31
CA ASP A 74 0.80 3.05 -13.28
C ASP A 74 2.33 3.24 -13.20
N SER A 75 2.82 3.96 -12.20
CA SER A 75 4.22 4.37 -12.09
C SER A 75 5.19 3.21 -11.85
N LEU A 76 4.84 2.25 -10.99
CA LEU A 76 5.70 1.10 -10.73
C LEU A 76 6.01 0.32 -12.00
N ARG A 77 5.03 0.18 -12.90
CA ARG A 77 5.24 -0.49 -14.19
C ARG A 77 6.18 0.31 -15.09
N SER A 78 6.03 1.63 -15.15
CA SER A 78 6.86 2.50 -16.01
C SER A 78 8.29 2.64 -15.50
N PHE A 79 8.53 2.59 -14.19
CA PHE A 79 9.87 2.69 -13.59
C PHE A 79 10.58 1.35 -13.39
N ARG A 80 9.92 0.21 -13.59
CA ARG A 80 10.56 -1.11 -13.42
C ARG A 80 11.90 -1.24 -14.15
N PRO A 81 12.05 -0.88 -15.44
CA PRO A 81 13.34 -0.98 -16.11
C PRO A 81 14.43 -0.14 -15.44
N VAL A 82 14.07 1.00 -14.85
CA VAL A 82 15.02 1.86 -14.12
C VAL A 82 15.47 1.17 -12.83
N PHE A 83 14.54 0.62 -12.04
CA PHE A 83 14.89 -0.15 -10.84
C PHE A 83 15.80 -1.34 -11.15
N GLN A 84 15.56 -2.04 -12.26
CA GLN A 84 16.42 -3.14 -12.72
C GLN A 84 17.85 -2.65 -13.02
N GLN A 85 17.99 -1.49 -13.70
CA GLN A 85 19.29 -0.89 -13.97
C GLN A 85 19.99 -0.42 -12.69
N LEU A 86 19.27 0.19 -11.75
CA LEU A 86 19.81 0.62 -10.47
C LEU A 86 20.26 -0.58 -9.64
N TYR A 87 19.46 -1.62 -9.54
CA TYR A 87 19.81 -2.84 -8.83
C TYR A 87 21.06 -3.52 -9.42
N ALA A 88 21.15 -3.61 -10.74
CA ALA A 88 22.32 -4.19 -11.42
C ALA A 88 23.63 -3.41 -11.18
N ARG A 89 23.54 -2.11 -10.82
CA ARG A 89 24.70 -1.28 -10.46
C ARG A 89 25.17 -1.48 -9.01
N MET A 90 24.31 -2.04 -8.16
CA MET A 90 24.64 -2.20 -6.75
C MET A 90 25.74 -3.25 -6.58
N PRO A 91 26.80 -2.98 -5.81
CA PRO A 91 27.75 -3.98 -5.35
C PRO A 91 27.04 -5.10 -4.57
N ALA A 92 27.56 -6.34 -4.65
CA ALA A 92 26.97 -7.52 -4.02
C ALA A 92 26.74 -7.33 -2.50
N GLU A 93 27.67 -6.65 -1.83
CA GLU A 93 27.57 -6.33 -0.41
C GLU A 93 26.31 -5.51 -0.05
N TRP A 94 25.88 -4.60 -0.94
CA TRP A 94 24.65 -3.84 -0.77
C TRP A 94 23.40 -4.63 -1.15
N GLN A 95 23.48 -5.50 -2.17
CA GLN A 95 22.35 -6.34 -2.59
C GLN A 95 21.89 -7.29 -1.48
N GLU A 96 22.81 -7.80 -0.65
CA GLU A 96 22.48 -8.70 0.46
C GLU A 96 21.88 -8.00 1.69
N THR A 97 21.94 -6.68 1.76
CA THR A 97 21.31 -5.91 2.86
C THR A 97 19.78 -5.92 2.75
N GLU A 98 19.10 -5.62 3.86
CA GLU A 98 17.64 -5.43 3.86
C GLU A 98 17.21 -4.33 2.88
N LYS A 99 17.95 -3.20 2.84
CA LYS A 99 17.71 -2.11 1.89
C LYS A 99 17.88 -2.58 0.44
N GLY A 100 18.90 -3.38 0.15
CA GLY A 100 19.16 -3.95 -1.17
C GLY A 100 18.06 -4.90 -1.62
N LYS A 101 17.62 -5.80 -0.76
CA LYS A 101 16.48 -6.71 -1.01
C LYS A 101 15.17 -5.96 -1.23
N LEU A 102 14.99 -4.83 -0.56
CA LEU A 102 13.83 -3.98 -0.77
C LEU A 102 13.89 -3.30 -2.16
N ILE A 103 15.06 -2.80 -2.60
CA ILE A 103 15.25 -2.27 -3.96
C ILE A 103 15.01 -3.36 -5.00
N GLU A 104 15.53 -4.58 -4.76
CA GLU A 104 15.27 -5.75 -5.60
C GLU A 104 13.77 -6.01 -5.79
N SER A 105 12.99 -5.86 -4.72
CA SER A 105 11.55 -6.09 -4.80
C SER A 105 10.82 -5.12 -5.75
N TYR A 106 11.32 -3.90 -5.89
CA TYR A 106 10.80 -2.94 -6.87
C TYR A 106 11.28 -3.23 -8.29
N ALA A 107 12.50 -3.75 -8.45
CA ALA A 107 13.03 -4.19 -9.74
C ALA A 107 12.31 -5.46 -10.25
N PHE A 108 12.02 -6.38 -9.34
CA PHE A 108 11.42 -7.69 -9.61
C PHE A 108 10.21 -7.91 -8.68
N PRO A 109 9.11 -7.16 -8.87
CA PRO A 109 7.94 -7.27 -8.02
C PRO A 109 7.23 -8.62 -8.21
N ALA A 110 6.50 -9.04 -7.18
CA ALA A 110 5.62 -10.19 -7.29
C ALA A 110 4.47 -9.91 -8.29
N PRO A 111 3.90 -10.95 -8.92
CA PRO A 111 2.73 -10.80 -9.77
C PRO A 111 1.56 -10.15 -9.02
N THR A 112 0.88 -9.23 -9.69
CA THR A 112 -0.40 -8.67 -9.21
C THR A 112 -1.52 -9.65 -9.45
N VAL A 113 -2.58 -9.54 -8.66
CA VAL A 113 -3.81 -10.35 -8.77
C VAL A 113 -4.99 -9.49 -9.18
N GLU A 114 -6.03 -10.14 -9.75
CA GLU A 114 -7.26 -9.53 -10.24
C GLU A 114 -8.49 -10.29 -9.76
N GLU A 115 -9.68 -9.73 -9.99
CA GLU A 115 -10.95 -10.42 -9.72
C GLU A 115 -11.01 -11.73 -10.52
N GLY A 116 -11.29 -12.84 -9.84
CA GLY A 116 -11.30 -14.21 -10.38
C GLY A 116 -10.02 -15.02 -10.12
N ASP A 117 -8.91 -14.37 -9.82
CA ASP A 117 -7.66 -15.06 -9.45
C ASP A 117 -7.74 -15.70 -8.06
N ASP A 118 -6.80 -16.58 -7.77
CA ASP A 118 -6.54 -17.03 -6.41
C ASP A 118 -6.00 -15.87 -5.58
N MET A 119 -6.37 -15.84 -4.30
CA MET A 119 -5.89 -14.82 -3.39
C MET A 119 -4.36 -14.84 -3.29
N ALA A 120 -3.77 -13.65 -3.23
CA ALA A 120 -2.39 -13.52 -2.84
C ALA A 120 -2.28 -13.69 -1.33
N ASP A 121 -1.36 -14.53 -0.88
CA ASP A 121 -1.05 -14.70 0.54
C ASP A 121 0.38 -14.22 0.84
N GLY A 122 0.67 -13.94 2.10
CA GLY A 122 1.95 -13.47 2.59
C GLY A 122 2.01 -13.45 4.10
N LEU A 123 3.23 -13.34 4.62
CA LEU A 123 3.47 -13.26 6.06
C LEU A 123 2.94 -11.94 6.61
N LEU A 124 2.11 -12.02 7.63
CA LEU A 124 1.54 -10.91 8.37
C LEU A 124 1.83 -11.07 9.86
N TYR A 125 1.78 -9.99 10.61
CA TYR A 125 1.97 -9.99 12.08
C TYR A 125 0.84 -9.22 12.74
N ASP A 126 0.35 -9.71 13.86
CA ASP A 126 -0.56 -8.96 14.73
C ASP A 126 0.17 -7.95 15.64
N ALA A 127 -0.56 -7.30 16.52
CA ALA A 127 -0.01 -6.31 17.45
C ALA A 127 0.92 -6.92 18.52
N GLU A 128 0.72 -8.19 18.83
CA GLU A 128 1.51 -8.99 19.77
C GLU A 128 2.79 -9.52 19.11
N GLY A 129 2.84 -9.56 17.77
CA GLY A 129 3.97 -10.02 16.96
C GLY A 129 3.86 -11.48 16.53
N GLU A 130 2.70 -12.10 16.73
CA GLU A 130 2.41 -13.44 16.23
C GLU A 130 2.25 -13.41 14.71
N SER A 131 2.70 -14.45 14.06
CA SER A 131 2.67 -14.57 12.59
C SER A 131 1.37 -15.19 12.09
N HIS A 132 0.84 -14.64 11.01
CA HIS A 132 -0.41 -15.05 10.39
C HIS A 132 -0.30 -15.12 8.87
N HIS A 133 -1.20 -15.88 8.27
CA HIS A 133 -1.43 -15.96 6.84
C HIS A 133 -2.92 -15.82 6.52
N LEU A 134 -3.26 -15.20 5.39
CA LEU A 134 -4.67 -15.12 4.96
C LEU A 134 -5.29 -16.49 4.72
N SER A 135 -4.49 -17.48 4.33
CA SER A 135 -4.92 -18.87 4.15
C SER A 135 -5.48 -19.53 5.42
N GLU A 136 -5.10 -19.06 6.61
CA GLU A 136 -5.68 -19.53 7.89
C GLU A 136 -7.18 -19.23 8.03
N LEU A 137 -7.66 -18.26 7.25
CA LEU A 137 -9.06 -17.80 7.28
C LEU A 137 -9.92 -18.42 6.18
N GLN A 138 -9.36 -19.30 5.34
CA GLN A 138 -10.14 -20.02 4.32
C GLN A 138 -11.31 -20.82 4.94
N GLY A 139 -12.35 -21.03 4.16
CA GLY A 139 -13.63 -21.58 4.65
C GLY A 139 -14.63 -20.49 5.05
N ARG A 140 -14.18 -19.23 5.18
CA ARG A 140 -15.01 -18.04 5.37
C ARG A 140 -14.78 -17.05 4.23
N TYR A 141 -15.71 -16.15 3.99
CA TYR A 141 -15.41 -14.96 3.21
C TYR A 141 -14.36 -14.13 3.95
N ILE A 142 -13.41 -13.52 3.23
CA ILE A 142 -12.42 -12.63 3.80
C ILE A 142 -12.60 -11.25 3.17
N LEU A 143 -12.81 -10.22 3.99
CA LEU A 143 -12.78 -8.84 3.55
C LEU A 143 -11.46 -8.21 4.03
N LEU A 144 -10.55 -7.95 3.09
CA LEU A 144 -9.35 -7.17 3.37
C LEU A 144 -9.68 -5.69 3.33
N ASP A 145 -9.10 -4.94 4.26
CA ASP A 145 -9.08 -3.48 4.31
C ASP A 145 -7.63 -2.99 4.41
N PHE A 146 -7.10 -2.45 3.32
CA PHE A 146 -5.81 -1.76 3.35
C PHE A 146 -6.02 -0.34 3.83
N TRP A 147 -5.44 0.00 4.98
CA TRP A 147 -5.73 1.24 5.69
C TRP A 147 -4.51 1.88 6.36
N SER A 148 -4.68 3.09 6.92
CA SER A 148 -3.69 3.78 7.74
C SER A 148 -4.38 4.59 8.83
N ILE A 149 -3.71 4.76 9.97
CA ILE A 149 -4.18 5.59 11.09
C ILE A 149 -4.41 7.06 10.69
N TYR A 150 -3.72 7.52 9.66
CA TYR A 150 -3.83 8.90 9.13
C TYR A 150 -4.83 9.05 7.98
N CYS A 151 -5.51 7.97 7.59
CA CYS A 151 -6.46 7.98 6.49
C CYS A 151 -7.87 8.33 6.98
N GLY A 152 -8.33 9.53 6.75
CA GLY A 152 -9.67 9.99 7.15
C GLY A 152 -10.80 9.11 6.61
N PRO A 153 -10.88 8.83 5.29
CA PRO A 153 -11.89 7.93 4.72
C PRO A 153 -11.86 6.51 5.29
N CYS A 154 -10.67 5.99 5.67
CA CYS A 154 -10.54 4.69 6.34
C CYS A 154 -11.23 4.71 7.71
N ARG A 155 -10.99 5.78 8.50
CA ARG A 155 -11.62 5.97 9.80
C ARG A 155 -13.15 6.10 9.69
N MET A 156 -13.63 6.73 8.62
CA MET A 156 -15.07 6.87 8.35
C MET A 156 -15.76 5.53 8.06
N SER A 157 -15.04 4.51 7.60
CA SER A 157 -15.59 3.18 7.28
C SER A 157 -15.76 2.27 8.50
N GLU A 158 -15.09 2.56 9.62
CA GLU A 158 -15.10 1.70 10.82
C GLU A 158 -16.49 1.37 11.36
N PRO A 159 -17.44 2.32 11.52
CA PRO A 159 -18.77 1.97 11.99
C PRO A 159 -19.50 0.97 11.09
N GLU A 160 -19.34 1.09 9.76
CA GLU A 160 -19.94 0.13 8.84
C GLU A 160 -19.21 -1.22 8.88
N MET A 161 -17.90 -1.24 9.13
CA MET A 161 -17.15 -2.48 9.35
C MET A 161 -17.60 -3.21 10.61
N GLU A 162 -17.84 -2.51 11.72
CA GLU A 162 -18.43 -3.09 12.94
C GLU A 162 -19.79 -3.72 12.67
N GLU A 163 -20.64 -3.00 11.93
CA GLU A 163 -21.97 -3.51 11.56
C GLU A 163 -21.90 -4.77 10.68
N ILE A 164 -20.99 -4.84 9.69
CA ILE A 164 -20.85 -6.02 8.83
C ILE A 164 -20.25 -7.22 9.56
N VAL A 165 -19.28 -7.00 10.45
CA VAL A 165 -18.73 -8.07 11.30
C VAL A 165 -19.83 -8.67 12.18
N HIS A 166 -20.69 -7.83 12.75
CA HIS A 166 -21.83 -8.31 13.54
C HIS A 166 -22.89 -9.00 12.66
N LEU A 167 -23.19 -8.45 11.48
CA LEU A 167 -24.22 -8.99 10.57
C LEU A 167 -23.86 -10.37 10.01
N TYR A 168 -22.63 -10.57 9.61
CA TYR A 168 -22.20 -11.80 8.94
C TYR A 168 -21.54 -12.82 9.88
N GLY A 169 -21.16 -12.41 11.10
CA GLY A 169 -20.63 -13.32 12.14
C GLY A 169 -19.49 -14.19 11.63
N ASP A 170 -19.62 -15.50 11.88
CA ASP A 170 -18.58 -16.47 11.52
C ASP A 170 -18.41 -16.69 9.99
N LYS A 171 -19.33 -16.18 9.17
CA LYS A 171 -19.21 -16.29 7.71
C LYS A 171 -18.16 -15.35 7.13
N LEU A 172 -17.84 -14.26 7.82
CA LEU A 172 -16.94 -13.19 7.32
C LEU A 172 -15.78 -12.95 8.29
N ALA A 173 -14.56 -13.07 7.79
CA ALA A 173 -13.35 -12.57 8.44
C ALA A 173 -13.01 -11.19 7.87
N LEU A 174 -13.08 -10.14 8.68
CA LEU A 174 -12.55 -8.82 8.34
C LEU A 174 -11.09 -8.75 8.77
N VAL A 175 -10.19 -8.35 7.86
CA VAL A 175 -8.75 -8.22 8.09
C VAL A 175 -8.28 -6.84 7.67
N GLY A 176 -7.95 -6.00 8.63
CA GLY A 176 -7.27 -4.73 8.39
C GLY A 176 -5.76 -4.95 8.21
N ILE A 177 -5.21 -4.49 7.09
CA ILE A 177 -3.77 -4.52 6.81
C ILE A 177 -3.26 -3.09 6.76
N SER A 178 -2.47 -2.71 7.79
CA SER A 178 -1.90 -1.37 7.88
C SER A 178 -0.48 -1.30 7.32
N ASN A 179 -0.16 -0.19 6.64
CA ASN A 179 1.18 0.15 6.21
C ASN A 179 1.92 1.13 7.14
N ASP A 180 1.30 1.53 8.26
CA ASP A 180 1.89 2.45 9.23
C ASP A 180 3.14 1.89 9.90
N GLU A 181 3.95 2.73 10.52
CA GLU A 181 5.07 2.27 11.35
C GLU A 181 4.57 1.47 12.56
N LYS A 182 5.25 0.35 12.89
CA LYS A 182 4.81 -0.60 13.92
C LYS A 182 4.48 0.06 15.26
N ILE A 183 5.31 1.01 15.69
CA ILE A 183 5.14 1.69 17.00
C ILE A 183 3.84 2.51 17.01
N SER A 184 3.61 3.32 15.98
CA SER A 184 2.41 4.16 15.86
C SER A 184 1.14 3.32 15.76
N TRP A 185 1.18 2.28 14.92
CA TRP A 185 0.07 1.35 14.72
C TRP A 185 -0.28 0.58 16.01
N SER A 186 0.71 -0.01 16.70
CA SER A 186 0.46 -0.75 17.94
C SER A 186 -0.04 0.16 19.06
N LYS A 187 0.46 1.40 19.14
CA LYS A 187 -0.07 2.39 20.08
C LYS A 187 -1.53 2.71 19.79
N PHE A 188 -1.83 2.97 18.52
CA PHE A 188 -3.18 3.28 18.07
C PHE A 188 -4.17 2.15 18.43
N LEU A 189 -3.84 0.88 18.16
CA LEU A 189 -4.71 -0.27 18.47
C LEU A 189 -4.95 -0.46 19.97
N LYS A 190 -4.03 -0.04 20.85
CA LYS A 190 -4.24 -0.05 22.30
C LYS A 190 -5.26 1.00 22.76
N GLU A 191 -5.33 2.12 22.05
CA GLU A 191 -6.20 3.25 22.40
C GLU A 191 -7.56 3.17 21.66
N HIS A 192 -7.63 2.43 20.55
CA HIS A 192 -8.82 2.34 19.68
C HIS A 192 -9.12 0.89 19.35
N LYS A 193 -10.32 0.45 19.71
CA LYS A 193 -10.81 -0.88 19.32
C LYS A 193 -11.20 -0.87 17.83
N MET A 194 -10.43 -1.56 17.03
CA MET A 194 -10.73 -1.76 15.60
C MET A 194 -11.51 -3.05 15.37
N PRO A 195 -12.46 -3.08 14.42
CA PRO A 195 -13.20 -4.29 14.10
C PRO A 195 -12.32 -5.31 13.35
N GLY A 196 -12.56 -6.60 13.59
CA GLY A 196 -11.88 -7.70 12.91
C GLY A 196 -10.41 -7.89 13.34
N TYR A 197 -9.70 -8.68 12.54
CA TYR A 197 -8.26 -8.91 12.72
C TYR A 197 -7.49 -7.68 12.27
N GLN A 198 -6.48 -7.27 13.03
CA GLN A 198 -5.61 -6.15 12.68
C GLN A 198 -4.20 -6.66 12.51
N TRP A 199 -3.75 -6.72 11.28
CA TRP A 199 -2.46 -7.27 10.92
C TRP A 199 -1.61 -6.26 10.17
N LYS A 200 -0.33 -6.53 10.12
CA LYS A 200 0.67 -5.71 9.45
C LYS A 200 1.65 -6.59 8.70
N GLU A 201 1.96 -6.22 7.48
CA GLU A 201 3.01 -6.93 6.74
C GLU A 201 4.40 -6.33 7.00
N PRO A 202 5.47 -7.13 6.87
CA PRO A 202 6.84 -6.61 6.84
C PRO A 202 7.03 -5.68 5.63
N LYS A 203 8.07 -4.84 5.64
CA LYS A 203 8.40 -3.96 4.51
C LYS A 203 8.88 -4.81 3.32
N ASN A 204 8.00 -5.13 2.40
CA ASN A 204 8.24 -6.01 1.24
C ASN A 204 8.25 -5.26 -0.11
N GLY A 205 8.09 -3.92 -0.11
CA GLY A 205 8.11 -3.10 -1.32
C GLY A 205 7.17 -3.61 -2.41
N GLY A 206 7.72 -3.88 -3.60
CA GLY A 206 6.96 -4.40 -4.74
C GLY A 206 6.44 -5.85 -4.59
N ARG A 207 6.78 -6.54 -3.51
CA ARG A 207 6.30 -7.88 -3.16
C ARG A 207 5.25 -7.87 -2.05
N SER A 208 4.86 -6.69 -1.56
CA SER A 208 3.84 -6.53 -0.53
C SER A 208 2.46 -6.96 -1.01
N LEU A 209 1.58 -7.36 -0.08
CA LEU A 209 0.17 -7.64 -0.40
C LEU A 209 -0.51 -6.40 -0.98
N ALA A 210 -0.22 -5.22 -0.43
CA ALA A 210 -0.72 -3.96 -0.98
C ALA A 210 -0.34 -3.77 -2.47
N SER A 211 0.91 -4.09 -2.86
CA SER A 211 1.34 -4.06 -4.26
C SER A 211 0.66 -5.13 -5.11
N ARG A 212 0.52 -6.35 -4.59
CA ARG A 212 -0.10 -7.48 -5.28
C ARG A 212 -1.59 -7.24 -5.54
N TYR A 213 -2.31 -6.70 -4.55
CA TYR A 213 -3.73 -6.33 -4.66
C TYR A 213 -3.96 -4.95 -5.29
N LYS A 214 -2.93 -4.29 -5.82
CA LYS A 214 -3.02 -2.97 -6.49
C LYS A 214 -3.63 -1.88 -5.58
N ALA A 215 -3.35 -1.93 -4.29
CA ALA A 215 -3.84 -0.94 -3.31
C ALA A 215 -3.05 0.38 -3.42
N GLY A 216 -3.13 1.06 -4.57
CA GLY A 216 -2.48 2.35 -4.83
C GLY A 216 -3.17 3.55 -4.18
N GLY A 217 -4.28 3.35 -3.50
CA GLY A 217 -5.01 4.34 -2.70
C GLY A 217 -5.77 3.63 -1.59
N ILE A 218 -5.99 4.29 -0.46
CA ILE A 218 -6.68 3.73 0.71
C ILE A 218 -7.90 4.59 1.12
N PRO A 219 -8.95 3.95 1.71
CA PRO A 219 -9.09 2.53 1.94
C PRO A 219 -9.20 1.73 0.63
N HIS A 220 -8.58 0.57 0.58
CA HIS A 220 -8.74 -0.37 -0.52
C HIS A 220 -9.24 -1.70 0.02
N PHE A 221 -10.34 -2.18 -0.54
CA PHE A 221 -11.02 -3.37 -0.07
C PHE A 221 -10.90 -4.50 -1.07
N VAL A 222 -10.76 -5.74 -0.57
CA VAL A 222 -10.78 -6.96 -1.37
C VAL A 222 -11.68 -7.98 -0.70
N LEU A 223 -12.72 -8.43 -1.41
CA LEU A 223 -13.57 -9.52 -0.98
C LEU A 223 -13.08 -10.82 -1.60
N ILE A 224 -12.84 -11.83 -0.77
CA ILE A 224 -12.35 -13.16 -1.14
C ILE A 224 -13.39 -14.20 -0.72
N SER A 225 -13.64 -15.21 -1.58
CA SER A 225 -14.56 -16.31 -1.28
C SER A 225 -13.97 -17.30 -0.27
N PRO A 226 -14.80 -18.20 0.32
CA PRO A 226 -14.31 -19.27 1.20
C PRO A 226 -13.26 -20.18 0.56
N GLU A 227 -13.29 -20.34 -0.77
CA GLU A 227 -12.34 -21.14 -1.56
C GLU A 227 -11.03 -20.38 -1.87
N GLY A 228 -10.92 -19.10 -1.46
CA GLY A 228 -9.75 -18.27 -1.71
C GLY A 228 -9.76 -17.54 -3.07
N LYS A 229 -10.91 -17.43 -3.76
CA LYS A 229 -11.02 -16.66 -5.00
C LYS A 229 -11.35 -15.19 -4.74
N ILE A 230 -10.69 -14.29 -5.43
CA ILE A 230 -10.95 -12.84 -5.37
C ILE A 230 -12.28 -12.56 -6.07
N LEU A 231 -13.28 -12.13 -5.31
CA LEU A 231 -14.63 -11.85 -5.83
C LEU A 231 -14.77 -10.39 -6.28
N LYS A 232 -14.18 -9.46 -5.52
CA LYS A 232 -14.29 -8.02 -5.80
C LYS A 232 -13.14 -7.24 -5.19
N MET A 233 -12.67 -6.22 -5.92
CA MET A 233 -11.71 -5.22 -5.42
C MET A 233 -12.25 -3.81 -5.68
N TRP A 234 -12.02 -2.87 -4.76
CA TRP A 234 -12.38 -1.45 -4.96
C TRP A 234 -11.62 -0.54 -4.02
N THR A 235 -11.41 0.71 -4.44
CA THR A 235 -10.78 1.76 -3.65
C THR A 235 -11.79 2.82 -3.26
N GLY A 236 -11.61 3.41 -2.08
CA GLY A 236 -12.42 4.47 -1.53
C GLY A 236 -13.64 3.98 -0.75
N TYR A 237 -14.13 4.87 0.11
CA TYR A 237 -15.28 4.64 0.97
C TYR A 237 -16.35 5.71 0.79
N ARG A 238 -17.58 5.26 0.84
CA ARG A 238 -18.80 6.07 1.08
C ARG A 238 -19.75 5.23 1.91
N LYS A 239 -20.53 5.86 2.79
CA LYS A 239 -21.49 5.18 3.67
C LYS A 239 -22.40 4.22 2.89
N GLY A 240 -22.52 3.00 3.38
CA GLY A 240 -23.33 1.92 2.79
C GLY A 240 -22.66 1.13 1.66
N ILE A 241 -21.44 1.49 1.24
CA ILE A 241 -20.78 0.81 0.12
C ILE A 241 -20.36 -0.62 0.46
N LEU A 242 -19.91 -0.88 1.71
CA LEU A 242 -19.47 -2.20 2.14
C LEU A 242 -20.64 -3.17 2.13
N LYS A 243 -21.73 -2.84 2.83
CA LYS A 243 -22.96 -3.64 2.83
C LYS A 243 -23.50 -3.86 1.41
N SER A 244 -23.55 -2.81 0.60
CA SER A 244 -24.03 -2.89 -0.79
C SER A 244 -23.22 -3.84 -1.66
N LYS A 245 -21.91 -3.96 -1.42
CA LYS A 245 -21.06 -4.88 -2.16
C LYS A 245 -21.15 -6.30 -1.60
N LEU A 246 -21.07 -6.46 -0.28
CA LEU A 246 -21.08 -7.77 0.39
C LEU A 246 -22.37 -8.56 0.16
N LYS A 247 -23.54 -7.93 0.24
CA LYS A 247 -24.84 -8.59 0.04
C LYS A 247 -25.03 -9.22 -1.35
N LYS A 248 -24.18 -8.92 -2.32
CA LYS A 248 -24.20 -9.56 -3.64
C LYS A 248 -23.58 -10.95 -3.63
N PHE A 249 -22.79 -11.25 -2.62
CA PHE A 249 -22.00 -12.48 -2.53
C PHE A 249 -22.33 -13.28 -1.27
N ILE A 250 -22.66 -12.60 -0.18
CA ILE A 250 -22.90 -13.22 1.13
C ILE A 250 -24.37 -13.06 1.47
N SER A 251 -25.08 -14.19 1.66
CA SER A 251 -26.46 -14.19 2.12
C SER A 251 -26.51 -13.74 3.59
N GLU A 252 -27.39 -12.79 3.89
CA GLU A 252 -27.72 -12.42 5.26
C GLU A 252 -28.49 -13.60 5.88
N ASP A 253 -28.00 -14.16 6.99
CA ASP A 253 -28.85 -15.04 7.79
C ASP A 253 -29.87 -14.17 8.47
N THR A 254 -31.14 -14.44 8.22
CA THR A 254 -32.21 -13.97 9.09
C THR A 254 -31.97 -14.61 10.46
N ILE A 255 -31.41 -13.85 11.40
CA ILE A 255 -31.32 -14.27 12.81
C ILE A 255 -32.78 -14.45 13.26
N GLN A 256 -33.19 -15.70 13.38
CA GLN A 256 -34.47 -16.06 14.00
C GLN A 256 -34.39 -15.87 15.52
#